data_88d1aa50d2a6528217862c49c96d8f8e
#
_entry.id   88d1aa50d2a6528217862c49c96d8f8e
#
_cell.length_a   1.000
_cell.length_b   1.000
_cell.length_c   1.000
_cell.angle_alpha   90.00
_cell.angle_beta   90.00
_cell.angle_gamma   90.00
#
_symmetry.space_group_name_H-M   'P 1'
#
loop_
_entity.id
_entity.type
_entity.pdbx_description
1 polymer ?
#
loop_
_entity_poly.entity_id
_entity_poly.type
_entity_poly.pdbx_seq_one_letter_code
_entity_poly.pdbx_strand_id
1 'polypeptide(L)'
;MKKRLCVLLLAAMLLLSGCGVDPTQPGKAPEAPENAVKLAYIPLDDRPNNYECMLYMAQSLDYELLMPETELFRTRLDGQPGAEKGDRAALYEWLLDCEEQGCDRYIIFLDQLLSGGLCASRSASSDETVTLSDGRTVTDRELLEMTIKLLSSDKNNRVWLLDTVMRLAPTVGYAGWTLDDYYSVREYFAQPRLLLPDAELTPGNIVSAYGMSPDGGEIPLSCVDADDIKRCTDARQRKLLLAQELFMLLHGDESGVFTVLYGIDDSSESNCVQVNEIAYIRTLLRRTDALLSGVDDMGFKALAAMYLNDTDWQGTPAELRYFGGAEDENACEFDYRPLSEIVSEHMDFFGLEESASAQLKIYVLTKPEDPERAQTYCDELIDALNDSLSDGDAVILMDASNGAYGDTFRTALVNGTEFGKLVAYAGQLDLANLTGTALGHGVARYAYLKNGECSELSEYGHMCSLADVLVKDICYRNNARASLSEYIRTELSGNPDNLWATNTSPDAANAELCRLMDGLVPQLLEKLQRCNFISSLAPYSESGWGGVAIKEYRLPWYRSFEISFAIEVGKAMQPHKSLLGIYYK
;
A
#
# COMPACT_ATOMS: atom_id res chain seq x y z
N MET A 1 -59.47 -10.50 24.25
CA MET A 1 -58.90 -10.83 22.92
C MET A 1 -57.95 -9.77 22.35
N LYS A 2 -58.23 -8.45 22.42
CA LYS A 2 -57.35 -7.40 21.84
C LYS A 2 -55.95 -7.31 22.45
N LYS A 3 -55.77 -7.54 23.78
CA LYS A 3 -54.44 -7.50 24.43
C LYS A 3 -53.52 -8.70 24.06
N ARG A 4 -54.08 -9.86 23.71
CA ARG A 4 -53.28 -11.01 23.28
C ARG A 4 -52.84 -10.91 21.79
N LEU A 5 -53.59 -10.17 20.98
CA LEU A 5 -53.23 -9.91 19.59
C LEU A 5 -52.08 -8.90 19.48
N CYS A 6 -52.03 -7.87 20.35
CA CYS A 6 -50.91 -6.92 20.37
C CYS A 6 -49.60 -7.54 20.85
N VAL A 7 -49.62 -8.48 21.79
CA VAL A 7 -48.41 -9.19 22.25
C VAL A 7 -47.89 -10.13 21.20
N LEU A 8 -48.78 -10.78 20.42
CA LEU A 8 -48.38 -11.63 19.29
C LEU A 8 -47.84 -10.82 18.11
N LEU A 9 -48.36 -9.62 17.85
CA LEU A 9 -47.84 -8.72 16.83
C LEU A 9 -46.48 -8.09 17.25
N LEU A 10 -46.29 -7.76 18.53
CA LEU A 10 -44.97 -7.31 19.03
C LEU A 10 -43.93 -8.45 19.02
N ALA A 11 -44.33 -9.67 19.37
CA ALA A 11 -43.44 -10.86 19.26
C ALA A 11 -43.13 -11.22 17.81
N ALA A 12 -44.05 -11.04 16.87
CA ALA A 12 -43.79 -11.23 15.45
C ALA A 12 -42.91 -10.13 14.83
N MET A 13 -43.04 -8.88 15.31
CA MET A 13 -42.11 -7.80 14.88
C MET A 13 -40.71 -7.97 15.49
N LEU A 14 -40.59 -8.54 16.68
CA LEU A 14 -39.27 -8.90 17.26
C LEU A 14 -38.63 -10.13 16.60
N LEU A 15 -39.43 -10.99 15.96
CA LEU A 15 -38.92 -12.15 15.21
C LEU A 15 -38.59 -11.83 13.75
N LEU A 16 -39.02 -10.68 13.22
CA LEU A 16 -38.69 -10.20 11.87
C LEU A 16 -37.52 -9.20 11.85
N SER A 17 -37.02 -8.78 13.02
CA SER A 17 -35.84 -7.92 13.14
C SER A 17 -34.53 -8.68 13.44
N GLY A 18 -34.52 -9.99 13.30
CA GLY A 18 -33.44 -10.83 13.80
C GLY A 18 -32.64 -11.57 12.74
N CYS A 19 -32.06 -10.87 11.79
CA CYS A 19 -30.79 -11.28 11.15
C CYS A 19 -29.79 -10.11 11.30
N GLY A 20 -29.79 -9.47 12.46
CA GLY A 20 -28.75 -8.56 12.86
C GLY A 20 -27.60 -9.39 13.44
N VAL A 21 -26.46 -9.38 12.81
CA VAL A 21 -25.19 -9.72 13.47
C VAL A 21 -25.11 -8.82 14.70
N ASP A 22 -24.86 -9.38 15.87
CA ASP A 22 -24.60 -8.59 17.07
C ASP A 22 -23.17 -8.02 16.95
N PRO A 23 -23.00 -6.73 16.64
CA PRO A 23 -21.67 -6.14 16.49
C PRO A 23 -20.94 -5.99 17.83
N THR A 24 -21.54 -6.44 18.93
CA THR A 24 -21.03 -6.20 20.29
C THR A 24 -20.08 -7.29 20.81
N GLN A 25 -19.84 -8.36 20.05
CA GLN A 25 -18.79 -9.32 20.37
C GLN A 25 -17.74 -9.33 19.25
N PRO A 26 -16.66 -8.55 19.35
CA PRO A 26 -15.55 -8.64 18.42
C PRO A 26 -15.02 -10.08 18.43
N GLY A 27 -15.00 -10.70 17.27
CA GLY A 27 -14.30 -11.98 17.09
C GLY A 27 -12.80 -11.73 17.25
N LYS A 28 -12.12 -12.54 18.07
CA LYS A 28 -10.65 -12.59 18.02
C LYS A 28 -10.26 -13.01 16.59
N ALA A 29 -9.23 -12.36 16.03
CA ALA A 29 -8.65 -12.81 14.76
C ALA A 29 -8.35 -14.32 14.85
N PRO A 30 -8.65 -15.11 13.81
CA PRO A 30 -8.28 -16.52 13.79
C PRO A 30 -6.78 -16.69 14.01
N GLU A 31 -6.40 -17.76 14.66
CA GLU A 31 -4.99 -18.14 14.72
C GLU A 31 -4.55 -18.66 13.35
N ALA A 32 -3.30 -18.40 13.00
CA ALA A 32 -2.72 -18.96 11.79
C ALA A 32 -2.78 -20.50 11.84
N PRO A 33 -2.98 -21.19 10.71
CA PRO A 33 -2.87 -22.64 10.65
C PRO A 33 -1.54 -23.13 11.25
N GLU A 34 -1.53 -24.30 11.89
CA GLU A 34 -0.33 -24.83 12.56
C GLU A 34 0.88 -24.98 11.61
N ASN A 35 0.62 -25.09 10.32
CA ASN A 35 1.62 -25.19 9.26
C ASN A 35 1.66 -23.93 8.36
N ALA A 36 1.19 -22.79 8.84
CA ALA A 36 1.28 -21.55 8.11
C ALA A 36 2.74 -21.19 7.81
N VAL A 37 2.96 -20.66 6.61
CA VAL A 37 4.28 -20.16 6.21
C VAL A 37 4.56 -18.88 7.00
N LYS A 38 5.70 -18.85 7.70
CA LYS A 38 6.15 -17.67 8.44
C LYS A 38 6.86 -16.70 7.51
N LEU A 39 6.41 -15.46 7.50
CA LEU A 39 6.98 -14.37 6.72
C LEU A 39 7.50 -13.27 7.64
N ALA A 40 8.80 -13.06 7.65
CA ALA A 40 9.42 -11.93 8.35
C ALA A 40 9.36 -10.68 7.46
N TYR A 41 8.80 -9.60 7.99
CA TYR A 41 8.59 -8.36 7.26
C TYR A 41 9.18 -7.17 8.02
N ILE A 42 10.17 -6.48 7.42
CA ILE A 42 10.65 -5.17 7.87
C ILE A 42 9.94 -4.11 7.02
N PRO A 43 8.99 -3.35 7.60
CA PRO A 43 8.23 -2.31 6.90
C PRO A 43 9.08 -1.15 6.42
N LEU A 44 8.59 -0.40 5.42
CA LEU A 44 9.19 0.86 4.98
C LEU A 44 9.16 1.93 6.08
N ASP A 45 8.06 2.01 6.79
CA ASP A 45 7.80 2.87 7.94
C ASP A 45 6.52 2.42 8.68
N ASP A 46 6.11 3.16 9.72
CA ASP A 46 4.94 2.85 10.55
C ASP A 46 3.62 3.45 10.04
N ARG A 47 3.55 3.88 8.78
CA ARG A 47 2.27 4.26 8.16
C ARG A 47 1.37 3.05 7.93
N PRO A 48 0.04 3.21 8.05
CA PRO A 48 -0.90 2.09 7.95
C PRO A 48 -0.76 1.26 6.68
N ASN A 49 -0.47 1.89 5.54
CA ASN A 49 -0.28 1.19 4.27
C ASN A 49 0.88 0.19 4.32
N ASN A 50 1.97 0.58 4.99
CA ASN A 50 3.17 -0.24 5.10
C ASN A 50 3.14 -1.25 6.26
N TYR A 51 2.18 -1.14 7.17
CA TYR A 51 2.12 -1.93 8.40
C TYR A 51 0.79 -2.70 8.53
N GLU A 52 -0.34 -1.99 8.82
CA GLU A 52 -1.65 -2.60 9.10
C GLU A 52 -2.20 -3.33 7.87
N CYS A 53 -2.13 -2.70 6.69
CA CYS A 53 -2.66 -3.29 5.45
C CYS A 53 -1.89 -4.54 5.03
N MET A 54 -0.58 -4.56 5.27
CA MET A 54 0.26 -5.74 4.99
C MET A 54 -0.13 -6.94 5.86
N LEU A 55 -0.48 -6.70 7.13
CA LEU A 55 -0.97 -7.76 8.01
C LEU A 55 -2.25 -8.41 7.45
N TYR A 56 -3.22 -7.59 7.05
CA TYR A 56 -4.48 -8.11 6.50
C TYR A 56 -4.28 -8.85 5.17
N MET A 57 -3.42 -8.32 4.30
CA MET A 57 -3.09 -9.00 3.04
C MET A 57 -2.39 -10.34 3.29
N ALA A 58 -1.40 -10.40 4.18
CA ALA A 58 -0.71 -11.65 4.52
C ALA A 58 -1.68 -12.69 5.08
N GLN A 59 -2.56 -12.29 5.99
CA GLN A 59 -3.62 -13.15 6.51
C GLN A 59 -4.56 -13.66 5.42
N SER A 60 -4.86 -12.82 4.40
CA SER A 60 -5.73 -13.22 3.27
C SER A 60 -5.12 -14.32 2.38
N LEU A 61 -3.85 -14.63 2.58
CA LEU A 61 -3.07 -15.64 1.86
C LEU A 61 -2.56 -16.76 2.81
N ASP A 62 -3.06 -16.82 4.03
CA ASP A 62 -2.66 -17.78 5.07
C ASP A 62 -1.19 -17.69 5.51
N TYR A 63 -0.53 -16.55 5.34
CA TYR A 63 0.79 -16.32 5.93
C TYR A 63 0.69 -15.91 7.41
N GLU A 64 1.61 -16.42 8.21
CA GLU A 64 1.89 -15.88 9.55
C GLU A 64 2.90 -14.74 9.41
N LEU A 65 2.42 -13.49 9.41
CA LEU A 65 3.27 -12.31 9.28
C LEU A 65 3.95 -11.97 10.60
N LEU A 66 5.28 -12.07 10.64
CA LEU A 66 6.11 -11.62 11.74
C LEU A 66 6.61 -10.21 11.44
N MET A 67 6.41 -9.30 12.36
CA MET A 67 6.90 -7.91 12.27
C MET A 67 7.64 -7.54 13.56
N PRO A 68 8.68 -6.69 13.49
CA PRO A 68 9.30 -6.16 14.68
C PRO A 68 8.34 -5.24 15.45
N GLU A 69 8.65 -4.97 16.71
CA GLU A 69 7.90 -3.99 17.51
C GLU A 69 7.91 -2.62 16.81
N THR A 70 6.76 -1.94 16.80
CA THR A 70 6.55 -0.69 16.03
C THR A 70 7.60 0.39 16.37
N GLU A 71 8.07 0.43 17.61
CA GLU A 71 9.10 1.35 18.06
C GLU A 71 10.42 1.20 17.28
N LEU A 72 10.72 0.01 16.75
CA LEU A 72 11.97 -0.27 16.02
C LEU A 72 11.99 0.28 14.60
N PHE A 73 10.81 0.48 13.98
CA PHE A 73 10.69 1.01 12.62
C PHE A 73 9.89 2.32 12.52
N ARG A 74 9.57 2.93 13.66
CA ARG A 74 8.77 4.15 13.73
C ARG A 74 9.57 5.37 13.31
N THR A 75 8.98 6.19 12.44
CA THR A 75 9.51 7.51 12.06
C THR A 75 8.88 8.62 12.91
N ARG A 76 9.67 9.63 13.27
CA ARG A 76 9.21 10.85 13.97
C ARG A 76 9.56 12.08 13.14
N LEU A 77 8.56 12.93 12.95
CA LEU A 77 8.77 14.25 12.37
C LEU A 77 9.41 15.20 13.41
N ASP A 78 9.98 16.29 12.94
CA ASP A 78 10.68 17.28 13.75
C ASP A 78 9.84 17.73 14.96
N GLY A 79 10.45 17.71 16.14
CA GLY A 79 9.84 18.11 17.39
C GLY A 79 8.91 17.06 18.02
N GLN A 80 8.61 15.94 17.36
CA GLN A 80 7.84 14.86 17.95
C GLN A 80 8.66 14.08 18.99
N PRO A 81 8.03 13.54 20.04
CA PRO A 81 8.75 12.75 21.05
C PRO A 81 9.14 11.37 20.51
N GLY A 82 10.29 10.87 20.94
CA GLY A 82 10.82 9.56 20.58
C GLY A 82 12.03 9.64 19.66
N ALA A 83 12.51 8.49 19.22
CA ALA A 83 13.59 8.42 18.25
C ALA A 83 13.13 8.95 16.89
N GLU A 84 13.96 9.73 16.22
CA GLU A 84 13.66 10.34 14.92
C GLU A 84 13.52 9.30 13.81
N LYS A 85 14.30 8.22 13.89
CA LYS A 85 14.35 7.12 12.93
C LYS A 85 14.37 5.77 13.62
N GLY A 86 14.09 4.70 12.87
CA GLY A 86 14.09 3.32 13.35
C GLY A 86 15.46 2.85 13.86
N ASP A 87 15.44 1.85 14.72
CA ASP A 87 16.64 1.23 15.32
C ASP A 87 17.19 0.12 14.42
N ARG A 88 18.19 0.46 13.61
CA ARG A 88 18.79 -0.45 12.62
C ARG A 88 19.50 -1.64 13.27
N ALA A 89 20.11 -1.45 14.44
CA ALA A 89 20.76 -2.54 15.16
C ALA A 89 19.74 -3.56 15.66
N ALA A 90 18.70 -3.08 16.32
CA ALA A 90 17.64 -3.93 16.83
C ALA A 90 16.87 -4.63 15.69
N LEU A 91 16.68 -3.99 14.53
CA LEU A 91 16.08 -4.63 13.35
C LEU A 91 16.96 -5.76 12.80
N TYR A 92 18.27 -5.57 12.75
CA TYR A 92 19.18 -6.66 12.37
C TYR A 92 19.16 -7.83 13.37
N GLU A 93 19.16 -7.53 14.67
CA GLU A 93 19.05 -8.55 15.72
C GLU A 93 17.72 -9.30 15.65
N TRP A 94 16.63 -8.58 15.35
CA TRP A 94 15.33 -9.21 15.12
C TRP A 94 15.34 -10.17 13.90
N LEU A 95 16.12 -9.89 12.84
CA LEU A 95 16.29 -10.84 11.73
C LEU A 95 17.02 -12.11 12.18
N LEU A 96 18.02 -12.02 13.08
CA LEU A 96 18.66 -13.19 13.68
C LEU A 96 17.65 -14.04 14.45
N ASP A 97 16.77 -13.41 15.24
CA ASP A 97 15.71 -14.09 15.98
C ASP A 97 14.71 -14.79 15.03
N CYS A 98 14.39 -14.18 13.88
CA CYS A 98 13.51 -14.78 12.87
C CYS A 98 14.13 -16.05 12.27
N GLU A 99 15.43 -16.04 11.93
CA GLU A 99 16.15 -17.22 11.48
C GLU A 99 16.13 -18.34 12.53
N GLU A 100 16.36 -18.01 13.81
CA GLU A 100 16.30 -18.98 14.92
C GLU A 100 14.89 -19.57 15.12
N GLN A 101 13.84 -18.82 14.79
CA GLN A 101 12.44 -19.27 14.84
C GLN A 101 12.03 -20.08 13.60
N GLY A 102 12.95 -20.30 12.67
CA GLY A 102 12.71 -21.06 11.45
C GLY A 102 11.84 -20.34 10.42
N CYS A 103 11.96 -19.03 10.34
CA CYS A 103 11.41 -18.25 9.26
C CYS A 103 12.19 -18.51 7.98
N ASP A 104 11.51 -18.65 6.84
CA ASP A 104 12.15 -18.91 5.54
C ASP A 104 11.63 -17.99 4.42
N ARG A 105 10.78 -17.04 4.78
CA ARG A 105 10.27 -15.99 3.88
C ARG A 105 10.57 -14.62 4.48
N TYR A 106 11.14 -13.72 3.66
CA TYR A 106 11.57 -12.40 4.10
C TYR A 106 11.20 -11.35 3.07
N ILE A 107 10.61 -10.24 3.54
CA ILE A 107 10.41 -9.01 2.78
C ILE A 107 11.04 -7.89 3.60
N ILE A 108 12.06 -7.24 3.06
CA ILE A 108 12.88 -6.29 3.82
C ILE A 108 13.03 -4.98 3.04
N PHE A 109 12.50 -3.89 3.58
CA PHE A 109 12.80 -2.57 3.07
C PHE A 109 14.20 -2.13 3.51
N LEU A 110 15.10 -1.96 2.53
CA LEU A 110 16.48 -1.53 2.78
C LEU A 110 16.56 -0.09 3.28
N ASP A 111 15.64 0.78 2.87
CA ASP A 111 15.52 2.14 3.43
C ASP A 111 15.32 2.10 4.95
N GLN A 112 14.53 1.15 5.46
CA GLN A 112 14.33 0.97 6.91
C GLN A 112 15.55 0.37 7.57
N LEU A 113 16.08 -0.73 7.04
CA LEU A 113 17.19 -1.45 7.67
C LEU A 113 18.49 -0.65 7.65
N LEU A 114 18.80 0.04 6.54
CA LEU A 114 20.08 0.72 6.35
C LEU A 114 20.06 2.21 6.73
N SER A 115 18.88 2.82 6.82
CA SER A 115 18.76 4.26 7.11
C SER A 115 17.86 4.56 8.31
N GLY A 116 17.02 3.62 8.74
CA GLY A 116 16.03 3.80 9.79
C GLY A 116 14.70 4.36 9.29
N GLY A 117 14.39 4.21 7.98
CA GLY A 117 13.12 4.56 7.34
C GLY A 117 13.26 5.42 6.10
N LEU A 118 12.17 5.53 5.35
CA LEU A 118 12.13 6.27 4.08
C LEU A 118 12.52 7.74 4.24
N CYS A 119 12.05 8.43 5.28
CA CYS A 119 12.40 9.83 5.53
C CYS A 119 13.90 9.99 5.83
N ALA A 120 14.46 9.10 6.62
CA ALA A 120 15.88 9.10 6.97
C ALA A 120 16.76 8.79 5.76
N SER A 121 16.37 7.85 4.88
CA SER A 121 17.12 7.51 3.67
C SER A 121 17.25 8.68 2.69
N ARG A 122 16.23 9.54 2.63
CA ARG A 122 16.19 10.76 1.81
C ARG A 122 17.03 11.92 2.37
N SER A 123 17.54 11.79 3.59
CA SER A 123 18.30 12.82 4.31
C SER A 123 19.71 12.40 4.69
N ALA A 124 20.04 11.11 4.63
CA ALA A 124 21.35 10.56 4.96
C ALA A 124 22.37 10.85 3.84
N SER A 125 23.35 11.67 4.10
CA SER A 125 24.31 12.19 3.10
C SER A 125 25.62 11.41 3.00
N SER A 126 25.88 10.50 3.92
CA SER A 126 27.12 9.69 3.97
C SER A 126 26.85 8.35 4.62
N ASP A 127 27.83 7.45 4.58
CA ASP A 127 27.77 6.20 5.32
C ASP A 127 27.58 6.49 6.81
N GLU A 128 26.47 6.02 7.36
CA GLU A 128 26.17 6.12 8.78
C GLU A 128 26.65 4.85 9.49
N THR A 129 26.97 4.97 10.76
CA THR A 129 27.33 3.82 11.58
C THR A 129 26.22 3.45 12.54
N VAL A 130 26.17 2.18 12.93
CA VAL A 130 25.30 1.65 13.97
C VAL A 130 26.11 0.76 14.90
N THR A 131 25.83 0.82 16.21
CA THR A 131 26.47 -0.05 17.18
C THR A 131 25.53 -1.20 17.54
N LEU A 132 25.96 -2.42 17.26
CA LEU A 132 25.23 -3.65 17.56
C LEU A 132 25.30 -3.98 19.07
N SER A 133 24.45 -4.90 19.54
CA SER A 133 24.41 -5.33 20.96
C SER A 133 25.71 -5.94 21.44
N ASP A 134 26.50 -6.56 20.55
CA ASP A 134 27.82 -7.12 20.87
C ASP A 134 28.92 -6.04 20.99
N GLY A 135 28.59 -4.77 20.81
CA GLY A 135 29.50 -3.63 20.92
C GLY A 135 30.27 -3.30 19.63
N ARG A 136 30.10 -4.06 18.55
CA ARG A 136 30.70 -3.70 17.24
C ARG A 136 29.97 -2.52 16.63
N THR A 137 30.73 -1.57 16.10
CA THR A 137 30.20 -0.49 15.28
C THR A 137 30.45 -0.81 13.81
N VAL A 138 29.39 -0.83 13.03
CA VAL A 138 29.39 -1.16 11.61
C VAL A 138 28.79 -0.03 10.78
N THR A 139 29.23 0.11 9.53
CA THR A 139 28.65 1.01 8.54
C THR A 139 27.39 0.40 7.93
N ASP A 140 26.55 1.20 7.22
CA ASP A 140 25.41 0.69 6.45
C ASP A 140 25.81 -0.35 5.40
N ARG A 141 26.98 -0.23 4.77
CA ARG A 141 27.50 -1.24 3.83
C ARG A 141 27.84 -2.56 4.53
N GLU A 142 28.53 -2.48 5.68
CA GLU A 142 28.82 -3.65 6.49
C GLU A 142 27.55 -4.31 7.01
N LEU A 143 26.52 -3.52 7.39
CA LEU A 143 25.23 -4.02 7.80
C LEU A 143 24.50 -4.74 6.64
N LEU A 144 24.57 -4.18 5.44
CA LEU A 144 24.04 -4.83 4.23
C LEU A 144 24.76 -6.15 3.96
N GLU A 145 26.10 -6.19 3.97
CA GLU A 145 26.88 -7.41 3.79
C GLU A 145 26.53 -8.49 4.85
N MET A 146 26.41 -8.08 6.11
CA MET A 146 26.02 -8.97 7.19
C MET A 146 24.62 -9.55 6.97
N THR A 147 23.68 -8.74 6.50
CA THR A 147 22.30 -9.17 6.20
C THR A 147 22.27 -10.18 5.05
N ILE A 148 22.96 -9.88 3.94
CA ILE A 148 23.07 -10.81 2.81
C ILE A 148 23.68 -12.14 3.26
N LYS A 149 24.76 -12.09 4.03
CA LYS A 149 25.45 -13.28 4.55
C LYS A 149 24.57 -14.10 5.50
N LEU A 150 23.80 -13.45 6.37
CA LEU A 150 22.85 -14.11 7.26
C LEU A 150 21.83 -14.89 6.43
N LEU A 151 21.10 -14.21 5.56
CA LEU A 151 19.96 -14.78 4.86
C LEU A 151 20.36 -15.77 3.73
N SER A 152 21.58 -15.66 3.19
CA SER A 152 22.11 -16.64 2.22
C SER A 152 22.61 -17.94 2.87
N SER A 153 22.70 -17.99 4.20
CA SER A 153 23.19 -19.17 4.93
C SER A 153 22.23 -20.36 4.84
N ASP A 154 20.92 -20.10 4.74
CA ASP A 154 19.91 -21.12 4.43
C ASP A 154 19.42 -20.99 2.99
N LYS A 155 19.61 -22.05 2.18
CA LYS A 155 19.18 -22.10 0.78
C LYS A 155 17.66 -22.26 0.59
N ASN A 156 16.93 -22.54 1.66
CA ASN A 156 15.47 -22.60 1.64
C ASN A 156 14.85 -21.21 1.71
N ASN A 157 15.61 -20.21 2.17
CA ASN A 157 15.13 -18.85 2.27
C ASN A 157 14.64 -18.33 0.92
N ARG A 158 13.61 -17.47 0.96
CA ARG A 158 13.10 -16.67 -0.14
C ARG A 158 13.05 -15.24 0.35
N VAL A 159 13.91 -14.39 -0.20
CA VAL A 159 14.15 -13.04 0.31
C VAL A 159 13.85 -12.01 -0.75
N TRP A 160 12.92 -11.12 -0.47
CA TRP A 160 12.67 -9.91 -1.26
C TRP A 160 13.33 -8.73 -0.56
N LEU A 161 14.31 -8.12 -1.23
CA LEU A 161 14.95 -6.88 -0.82
C LEU A 161 14.32 -5.72 -1.60
N LEU A 162 13.76 -4.77 -0.87
CA LEU A 162 13.03 -3.63 -1.43
C LEU A 162 13.85 -2.37 -1.23
N ASP A 163 14.12 -1.63 -2.32
CA ASP A 163 14.83 -0.36 -2.27
C ASP A 163 14.19 0.67 -3.22
N THR A 164 14.52 1.94 -3.07
CA THR A 164 13.83 3.02 -3.77
C THR A 164 14.78 3.89 -4.59
N VAL A 165 14.32 4.29 -5.78
CA VAL A 165 14.84 5.45 -6.49
C VAL A 165 14.25 6.68 -5.83
N MET A 166 15.07 7.51 -5.20
CA MET A 166 14.65 8.62 -4.35
C MET A 166 13.79 9.64 -5.10
N ARG A 167 12.72 10.12 -4.48
CA ARG A 167 11.81 11.15 -5.03
C ARG A 167 12.49 12.49 -5.27
N LEU A 168 11.77 13.42 -5.92
CA LEU A 168 12.31 14.73 -6.34
C LEU A 168 12.47 15.73 -5.19
N ALA A 169 11.89 15.49 -4.03
CA ALA A 169 11.84 16.45 -2.93
C ALA A 169 12.11 15.80 -1.57
N PRO A 170 12.60 16.56 -0.58
CA PRO A 170 12.75 16.07 0.79
C PRO A 170 11.40 15.81 1.47
N THR A 171 11.41 15.26 2.68
CA THR A 171 10.20 15.08 3.49
C THR A 171 9.97 16.30 4.37
N VAL A 172 8.86 17.00 4.15
CA VAL A 172 8.46 18.17 4.96
C VAL A 172 8.31 17.76 6.43
N GLY A 173 8.91 18.55 7.32
CA GLY A 173 8.88 18.32 8.77
C GLY A 173 9.79 17.18 9.22
N TYR A 174 10.81 16.82 8.46
CA TYR A 174 11.85 15.86 8.83
C TYR A 174 13.23 16.46 8.55
N ALA A 175 14.15 16.36 9.50
CA ALA A 175 15.52 16.88 9.40
C ALA A 175 15.60 18.39 9.04
N GLY A 176 14.64 19.17 9.51
CA GLY A 176 14.55 20.62 9.31
C GLY A 176 13.95 21.06 7.97
N TRP A 177 13.49 20.15 7.11
CA TRP A 177 12.91 20.52 5.83
C TRP A 177 11.54 21.20 5.96
N THR A 178 11.39 22.35 5.34
CA THR A 178 10.14 23.13 5.30
C THR A 178 9.32 22.82 4.05
N LEU A 179 8.09 23.34 3.99
CA LEU A 179 7.25 23.23 2.80
C LEU A 179 7.81 24.05 1.62
N ASP A 180 8.43 25.20 1.90
CA ASP A 180 9.05 26.04 0.86
C ASP A 180 10.26 25.33 0.25
N ASP A 181 11.08 24.67 1.06
CA ASP A 181 12.21 23.84 0.59
C ASP A 181 11.71 22.68 -0.27
N TYR A 182 10.60 22.04 0.12
CA TYR A 182 9.98 20.96 -0.66
C TYR A 182 9.65 21.43 -2.09
N TYR A 183 8.97 22.56 -2.22
CA TYR A 183 8.56 23.05 -3.55
C TYR A 183 9.76 23.50 -4.38
N SER A 184 10.68 24.25 -3.80
CA SER A 184 11.86 24.78 -4.52
C SER A 184 12.79 23.66 -4.98
N VAL A 185 13.05 22.66 -4.15
CA VAL A 185 13.87 21.48 -4.48
C VAL A 185 13.17 20.63 -5.53
N ARG A 186 11.84 20.39 -5.39
CA ARG A 186 11.06 19.64 -6.38
C ARG A 186 11.08 20.33 -7.75
N GLU A 187 10.86 21.64 -7.81
CA GLU A 187 10.89 22.40 -9.06
C GLU A 187 12.27 22.30 -9.74
N TYR A 188 13.35 22.38 -8.96
CA TYR A 188 14.69 22.22 -9.49
C TYR A 188 14.94 20.80 -10.03
N PHE A 189 14.61 19.76 -9.29
CA PHE A 189 14.86 18.36 -9.70
C PHE A 189 13.88 17.83 -10.76
N ALA A 190 12.70 18.42 -10.91
CA ALA A 190 11.75 18.08 -11.96
C ALA A 190 12.17 18.55 -13.37
N GLN A 191 13.10 19.51 -13.47
CA GLN A 191 13.58 19.96 -14.77
C GLN A 191 14.28 18.84 -15.54
N PRO A 192 14.21 18.83 -16.88
CA PRO A 192 14.90 17.85 -17.71
C PRO A 192 16.41 17.86 -17.52
N ARG A 193 17.01 16.69 -17.50
CA ARG A 193 18.45 16.45 -17.29
C ARG A 193 19.13 15.89 -18.54
N LEU A 194 20.47 16.07 -18.59
CA LEU A 194 21.33 15.40 -19.55
C LEU A 194 21.17 13.88 -19.42
N LEU A 195 20.86 13.23 -20.53
CA LEU A 195 20.82 11.76 -20.61
C LEU A 195 22.22 11.23 -20.84
N LEU A 196 22.69 10.39 -19.94
CA LEU A 196 23.97 9.71 -20.07
C LEU A 196 23.83 8.46 -20.96
N PRO A 197 24.80 8.21 -21.86
CA PRO A 197 24.88 6.93 -22.56
C PRO A 197 25.08 5.75 -21.59
N ASP A 198 24.60 4.57 -21.91
CA ASP A 198 24.71 3.38 -21.06
C ASP A 198 26.14 3.11 -20.58
N ALA A 199 27.15 3.33 -21.42
CA ALA A 199 28.56 3.14 -21.09
C ALA A 199 29.09 4.14 -20.04
N GLU A 200 28.38 5.23 -19.80
CA GLU A 200 28.75 6.29 -18.85
C GLU A 200 27.90 6.25 -17.57
N LEU A 201 26.93 5.34 -17.45
CA LEU A 201 26.09 5.17 -16.27
C LEU A 201 26.91 4.61 -15.10
N THR A 202 27.50 5.50 -14.34
CA THR A 202 28.21 5.22 -13.07
C THR A 202 27.74 6.19 -12.00
N PRO A 203 27.75 5.82 -10.71
CA PRO A 203 27.35 6.74 -9.64
C PRO A 203 28.02 8.12 -9.74
N GLY A 204 29.33 8.18 -10.04
CA GLY A 204 30.06 9.43 -10.16
C GLY A 204 29.61 10.31 -11.33
N ASN A 205 29.37 9.74 -12.49
CA ASN A 205 28.88 10.47 -13.68
C ASN A 205 27.44 10.94 -13.49
N ILE A 206 26.58 10.11 -12.88
CA ILE A 206 25.19 10.45 -12.57
C ILE A 206 25.13 11.66 -11.65
N VAL A 207 25.90 11.64 -10.56
CA VAL A 207 26.01 12.78 -9.63
C VAL A 207 26.48 14.03 -10.36
N SER A 208 27.45 13.91 -11.26
CA SER A 208 27.95 15.04 -12.07
C SER A 208 26.89 15.58 -13.02
N ALA A 209 25.95 14.75 -13.49
CA ALA A 209 24.86 15.13 -14.38
C ALA A 209 23.66 15.76 -13.68
N TYR A 210 23.56 15.72 -12.34
CA TYR A 210 22.40 16.28 -11.62
C TYR A 210 22.18 17.78 -11.83
N GLY A 211 23.23 18.53 -12.09
CA GLY A 211 23.17 19.96 -12.38
C GLY A 211 23.19 20.30 -13.88
N MET A 212 23.07 19.32 -14.77
CA MET A 212 23.22 19.53 -16.21
C MET A 212 21.87 19.44 -16.94
N SER A 213 21.59 20.45 -17.75
CA SER A 213 20.47 20.47 -18.70
C SER A 213 20.71 19.55 -19.90
N PRO A 214 19.67 19.21 -20.72
CA PRO A 214 19.79 18.28 -21.84
C PRO A 214 20.85 18.65 -22.89
N ASP A 215 21.17 19.93 -23.02
CA ASP A 215 22.21 20.46 -23.92
C ASP A 215 23.62 20.49 -23.28
N GLY A 216 23.77 20.00 -22.04
CA GLY A 216 25.02 19.96 -21.31
C GLY A 216 25.39 21.28 -20.60
N GLY A 217 24.51 22.25 -20.58
CA GLY A 217 24.66 23.48 -19.79
C GLY A 217 24.35 23.27 -18.31
N GLU A 218 24.73 24.23 -17.47
CA GLU A 218 24.36 24.21 -16.04
C GLU A 218 22.90 24.66 -15.84
N ILE A 219 22.15 23.97 -14.97
CA ILE A 219 20.83 24.38 -14.53
C ILE A 219 20.97 25.44 -13.43
N PRO A 220 20.37 26.64 -13.59
CA PRO A 220 20.54 27.73 -12.65
C PRO A 220 19.91 27.42 -11.27
N LEU A 221 20.58 27.75 -10.19
CA LEU A 221 20.09 27.68 -8.81
C LEU A 221 19.32 28.97 -8.39
N SER A 222 18.64 29.64 -9.31
CA SER A 222 18.07 30.98 -9.08
C SER A 222 16.93 31.02 -8.06
N CYS A 223 16.27 29.90 -7.81
CA CYS A 223 15.08 29.81 -6.94
C CYS A 223 15.22 28.77 -5.82
N VAL A 224 16.41 28.19 -5.63
CA VAL A 224 16.65 27.13 -4.64
C VAL A 224 17.98 27.36 -3.93
N ASP A 225 18.06 27.00 -2.66
CA ASP A 225 19.30 27.06 -1.89
C ASP A 225 20.29 25.98 -2.39
N ALA A 226 21.54 26.40 -2.61
CA ALA A 226 22.59 25.49 -3.07
C ALA A 226 22.93 24.41 -2.04
N ASP A 227 22.85 24.72 -0.75
CA ASP A 227 23.10 23.77 0.32
C ASP A 227 21.99 22.72 0.38
N ASP A 228 20.73 23.07 0.10
CA ASP A 228 19.61 22.14 0.04
C ASP A 228 19.74 21.18 -1.16
N ILE A 229 20.13 21.70 -2.33
CA ILE A 229 20.42 20.83 -3.48
C ILE A 229 21.59 19.90 -3.17
N LYS A 230 22.63 20.41 -2.50
CA LYS A 230 23.77 19.58 -2.10
C LYS A 230 23.35 18.47 -1.13
N ARG A 231 22.53 18.76 -0.10
CA ARG A 231 22.03 17.76 0.85
C ARG A 231 21.27 16.65 0.12
N CYS A 232 20.35 17.01 -0.77
CA CYS A 232 19.59 16.02 -1.57
C CYS A 232 20.50 15.24 -2.52
N THR A 233 21.46 15.88 -3.17
CA THR A 233 22.43 15.22 -4.06
C THR A 233 23.32 14.23 -3.31
N ASP A 234 23.78 14.59 -2.12
CA ASP A 234 24.58 13.69 -1.27
C ASP A 234 23.78 12.43 -0.87
N ALA A 235 22.49 12.59 -0.52
CA ALA A 235 21.60 11.46 -0.21
C ALA A 235 21.39 10.54 -1.43
N ARG A 236 21.16 11.11 -2.62
CA ARG A 236 21.05 10.35 -3.87
C ARG A 236 22.34 9.59 -4.19
N GLN A 237 23.49 10.24 -4.03
CA GLN A 237 24.79 9.60 -4.23
C GLN A 237 24.97 8.41 -3.30
N ARG A 238 24.62 8.55 -2.01
CA ARG A 238 24.68 7.46 -1.05
C ARG A 238 23.80 6.28 -1.49
N LYS A 239 22.54 6.52 -1.91
CA LYS A 239 21.66 5.46 -2.40
C LYS A 239 22.22 4.74 -3.64
N LEU A 240 22.79 5.47 -4.60
CA LEU A 240 23.45 4.87 -5.78
C LEU A 240 24.64 3.98 -5.39
N LEU A 241 25.43 4.39 -4.40
CA LEU A 241 26.56 3.59 -3.92
C LEU A 241 26.11 2.35 -3.14
N LEU A 242 25.01 2.43 -2.36
CA LEU A 242 24.41 1.26 -1.69
C LEU A 242 23.80 0.30 -2.71
N ALA A 243 23.14 0.80 -3.77
CA ALA A 243 22.67 -0.02 -4.86
C ALA A 243 23.81 -0.76 -5.56
N GLN A 244 24.92 -0.07 -5.87
CA GLN A 244 26.11 -0.70 -6.44
C GLN A 244 26.64 -1.82 -5.54
N GLU A 245 26.76 -1.56 -4.24
CA GLU A 245 27.23 -2.55 -3.27
C GLU A 245 26.30 -3.76 -3.19
N LEU A 246 24.98 -3.52 -3.09
CA LEU A 246 23.96 -4.58 -3.08
C LEU A 246 24.17 -5.54 -4.26
N PHE A 247 24.22 -5.00 -5.47
CA PHE A 247 24.34 -5.85 -6.66
C PHE A 247 25.72 -6.51 -6.80
N MET A 248 26.80 -5.89 -6.30
CA MET A 248 28.10 -6.56 -6.20
C MET A 248 28.04 -7.78 -5.27
N LEU A 249 27.40 -7.64 -4.10
CA LEU A 249 27.21 -8.76 -3.16
C LEU A 249 26.36 -9.87 -3.78
N LEU A 250 25.23 -9.50 -4.41
CA LEU A 250 24.31 -10.46 -5.01
C LEU A 250 24.87 -11.17 -6.25
N HIS A 251 25.79 -10.55 -7.00
CA HIS A 251 26.50 -11.23 -8.09
C HIS A 251 27.53 -12.25 -7.58
N GLY A 252 28.04 -12.04 -6.36
CA GLY A 252 28.93 -12.98 -5.68
C GLY A 252 28.19 -14.09 -4.92
N ASP A 253 26.88 -13.96 -4.73
CA ASP A 253 26.06 -14.93 -4.00
C ASP A 253 25.58 -16.08 -4.89
N GLU A 254 25.89 -17.31 -4.50
CA GLU A 254 25.49 -18.53 -5.21
C GLU A 254 24.24 -19.19 -4.59
N SER A 255 23.65 -18.60 -3.52
CA SER A 255 22.49 -19.16 -2.84
C SER A 255 21.23 -19.17 -3.71
N GLY A 256 21.05 -18.10 -4.50
CA GLY A 256 19.87 -17.90 -5.35
C GLY A 256 18.60 -17.55 -4.56
N VAL A 257 18.71 -17.17 -3.28
CA VAL A 257 17.56 -16.90 -2.41
C VAL A 257 16.98 -15.49 -2.59
N PHE A 258 17.75 -14.55 -3.17
CA PHE A 258 17.39 -13.13 -3.23
C PHE A 258 16.68 -12.74 -4.52
N THR A 259 15.65 -11.92 -4.37
CA THR A 259 15.03 -11.12 -5.44
C THR A 259 15.04 -9.66 -4.99
N VAL A 260 15.30 -8.73 -5.90
CA VAL A 260 15.30 -7.29 -5.63
C VAL A 260 14.14 -6.63 -6.35
N LEU A 261 13.40 -5.80 -5.64
CA LEU A 261 12.39 -4.91 -6.21
C LEU A 261 12.75 -3.47 -5.90
N TYR A 262 13.00 -2.69 -6.95
CA TYR A 262 13.13 -1.24 -6.86
C TYR A 262 11.81 -0.55 -7.14
N GLY A 263 11.45 0.43 -6.30
CA GLY A 263 10.33 1.32 -6.54
C GLY A 263 10.80 2.70 -7.01
N ILE A 264 10.14 3.26 -8.01
CA ILE A 264 10.34 4.66 -8.42
C ILE A 264 9.43 5.52 -7.56
N ASP A 265 10.03 6.31 -6.66
CA ASP A 265 9.33 7.24 -5.75
C ASP A 265 8.86 8.50 -6.51
N ASP A 266 8.02 9.33 -5.90
CA ASP A 266 7.44 10.56 -6.45
C ASP A 266 8.32 11.23 -7.50
N SER A 267 7.88 11.26 -8.73
CA SER A 267 8.65 11.62 -9.91
C SER A 267 8.03 12.81 -10.66
N SER A 268 8.21 12.81 -11.97
CA SER A 268 7.65 13.75 -12.91
C SER A 268 7.66 13.10 -14.29
N GLU A 269 6.73 13.45 -15.16
CA GLU A 269 6.68 12.97 -16.55
C GLU A 269 7.89 13.38 -17.41
N SER A 270 8.66 14.39 -16.98
CA SER A 270 9.86 14.83 -17.69
C SER A 270 11.05 13.92 -17.38
N ASN A 271 12.11 14.01 -18.22
CA ASN A 271 13.41 13.40 -17.96
C ASN A 271 14.11 14.09 -16.77
N CYS A 272 13.49 14.00 -15.59
CA CYS A 272 13.91 14.64 -14.35
C CYS A 272 15.23 14.04 -13.80
N VAL A 273 15.65 14.48 -12.61
CA VAL A 273 16.89 14.02 -11.97
C VAL A 273 17.00 12.50 -11.85
N GLN A 274 15.89 11.77 -11.76
CA GLN A 274 15.86 10.31 -11.61
C GLN A 274 16.19 9.56 -12.92
N VAL A 275 16.17 10.20 -14.07
CA VAL A 275 16.27 9.51 -15.37
C VAL A 275 17.53 8.65 -15.50
N ASN A 276 18.69 9.16 -15.07
CA ASN A 276 19.94 8.40 -15.12
C ASN A 276 20.07 7.39 -13.96
N GLU A 277 19.44 7.67 -12.82
CA GLU A 277 19.36 6.72 -11.70
C GLU A 277 18.55 5.49 -12.10
N ILE A 278 17.37 5.70 -12.70
CA ILE A 278 16.49 4.64 -13.22
C ILE A 278 17.23 3.83 -14.28
N ALA A 279 17.90 4.50 -15.24
CA ALA A 279 18.68 3.84 -16.27
C ALA A 279 19.81 2.99 -15.65
N TYR A 280 20.53 3.54 -14.67
CA TYR A 280 21.60 2.83 -13.96
C TYR A 280 21.09 1.60 -13.22
N ILE A 281 20.04 1.73 -12.42
CA ILE A 281 19.44 0.59 -11.71
C ILE A 281 19.04 -0.51 -12.70
N ARG A 282 18.44 -0.17 -13.85
CA ARG A 282 18.11 -1.14 -14.90
C ARG A 282 19.32 -1.94 -15.39
N THR A 283 20.51 -1.33 -15.44
CA THR A 283 21.74 -2.05 -15.84
C THR A 283 22.24 -3.02 -14.76
N LEU A 284 21.83 -2.85 -13.52
CA LEU A 284 22.24 -3.70 -12.39
C LEU A 284 21.31 -4.90 -12.17
N LEU A 285 20.03 -4.79 -12.57
CA LEU A 285 19.01 -5.81 -12.32
C LEU A 285 19.38 -7.16 -12.94
N ARG A 286 19.22 -8.21 -12.15
CA ARG A 286 19.26 -9.60 -12.62
C ARG A 286 17.89 -9.98 -13.21
N ARG A 287 17.81 -11.10 -13.88
CA ARG A 287 16.57 -11.56 -14.57
C ARG A 287 15.37 -11.72 -13.63
N THR A 288 15.60 -12.00 -12.36
CA THR A 288 14.57 -12.19 -11.34
C THR A 288 14.18 -10.90 -10.63
N ASP A 289 14.93 -9.82 -10.82
CA ASP A 289 14.72 -8.54 -10.18
C ASP A 289 13.77 -7.66 -10.99
N ALA A 290 13.17 -6.66 -10.37
CA ALA A 290 12.26 -5.73 -11.01
C ALA A 290 12.49 -4.28 -10.58
N LEU A 291 12.12 -3.35 -11.47
CA LEU A 291 12.02 -1.92 -11.20
C LEU A 291 10.65 -1.45 -11.69
N LEU A 292 9.81 -1.01 -10.78
CA LEU A 292 8.43 -0.61 -11.04
C LEU A 292 8.15 0.79 -10.51
N SER A 293 7.14 1.45 -11.06
CA SER A 293 6.60 2.68 -10.50
C SER A 293 5.95 2.41 -9.14
N GLY A 294 6.03 3.39 -8.21
CA GLY A 294 5.44 3.32 -6.87
C GLY A 294 6.38 2.77 -5.81
N VAL A 295 6.21 3.27 -4.58
CA VAL A 295 7.03 2.90 -3.41
C VAL A 295 6.18 2.42 -2.24
N ASP A 296 5.09 3.10 -1.92
CA ASP A 296 4.23 2.73 -0.78
C ASP A 296 3.46 1.42 -1.01
N ASP A 297 3.42 0.93 -2.25
CA ASP A 297 2.80 -0.32 -2.69
C ASP A 297 3.79 -1.50 -2.84
N MET A 298 5.09 -1.27 -2.65
CA MET A 298 6.13 -2.29 -2.88
C MET A 298 5.94 -3.53 -1.99
N GLY A 299 5.48 -3.33 -0.74
CA GLY A 299 5.17 -4.44 0.16
C GLY A 299 4.11 -5.36 -0.43
N PHE A 300 3.03 -4.79 -0.98
CA PHE A 300 1.95 -5.54 -1.63
C PHE A 300 2.46 -6.30 -2.87
N LYS A 301 3.28 -5.66 -3.71
CA LYS A 301 3.90 -6.29 -4.89
C LYS A 301 4.80 -7.46 -4.51
N ALA A 302 5.65 -7.27 -3.50
CA ALA A 302 6.58 -8.31 -3.05
C ALA A 302 5.85 -9.49 -2.39
N LEU A 303 4.85 -9.22 -1.53
CA LEU A 303 4.06 -10.27 -0.90
C LEU A 303 3.26 -11.07 -1.92
N ALA A 304 2.64 -10.40 -2.89
CA ALA A 304 1.94 -11.04 -3.98
C ALA A 304 2.87 -11.92 -4.81
N ALA A 305 4.01 -11.38 -5.25
CA ALA A 305 4.98 -12.12 -6.04
C ALA A 305 5.58 -13.31 -5.27
N MET A 306 5.80 -13.17 -3.96
CA MET A 306 6.22 -14.28 -3.09
C MET A 306 5.18 -15.39 -3.08
N TYR A 307 3.89 -15.06 -2.84
CA TYR A 307 2.79 -16.03 -2.86
C TYR A 307 2.66 -16.72 -4.22
N LEU A 308 2.71 -15.96 -5.31
CA LEU A 308 2.65 -16.48 -6.67
C LEU A 308 3.80 -17.46 -6.96
N ASN A 309 5.02 -17.15 -6.49
CA ASN A 309 6.18 -18.03 -6.62
C ASN A 309 6.02 -19.31 -5.76
N ASP A 310 5.49 -19.19 -4.54
CA ASP A 310 5.26 -20.35 -3.65
C ASP A 310 4.18 -21.30 -4.18
N THR A 311 3.30 -20.82 -5.05
CA THR A 311 2.20 -21.59 -5.67
C THR A 311 2.43 -21.98 -7.13
N ASP A 312 3.67 -21.86 -7.63
CA ASP A 312 4.02 -22.19 -9.02
C ASP A 312 3.14 -21.47 -10.07
N TRP A 313 2.83 -20.20 -9.82
CA TRP A 313 2.01 -19.38 -10.70
C TRP A 313 2.60 -19.27 -12.11
N GLN A 314 1.78 -19.53 -13.12
CA GLN A 314 2.18 -19.49 -14.54
C GLN A 314 1.61 -18.28 -15.30
N GLY A 315 1.06 -17.31 -14.57
CA GLY A 315 0.30 -16.22 -15.17
C GLY A 315 -1.15 -16.60 -15.48
N THR A 316 -1.94 -15.61 -15.91
CA THR A 316 -3.35 -15.80 -16.27
C THR A 316 -3.82 -14.72 -17.24
N PRO A 317 -4.82 -15.03 -18.09
CA PRO A 317 -5.55 -14.00 -18.81
C PRO A 317 -6.29 -13.06 -17.85
N ALA A 318 -6.31 -11.76 -18.18
CA ALA A 318 -7.08 -10.74 -17.48
C ALA A 318 -7.77 -9.81 -18.48
N GLU A 319 -9.00 -9.41 -18.20
CA GLU A 319 -9.69 -8.38 -18.98
C GLU A 319 -9.44 -7.02 -18.34
N LEU A 320 -8.79 -6.11 -19.08
CA LEU A 320 -8.57 -4.74 -18.67
C LEU A 320 -9.58 -3.81 -19.34
N ARG A 321 -10.30 -3.00 -18.55
CA ARG A 321 -11.20 -1.97 -19.07
C ARG A 321 -11.04 -0.66 -18.30
N TYR A 322 -10.95 0.44 -19.05
CA TYR A 322 -10.97 1.79 -18.53
C TYR A 322 -12.35 2.44 -18.68
N PHE A 323 -12.72 3.24 -17.67
CA PHE A 323 -13.95 4.01 -17.63
C PHE A 323 -13.59 5.45 -17.31
N GLY A 324 -13.95 6.40 -18.20
CA GLY A 324 -13.60 7.81 -18.07
C GLY A 324 -12.88 8.37 -19.30
N GLY A 325 -12.06 7.55 -19.98
CA GLY A 325 -11.41 7.88 -21.25
C GLY A 325 -10.14 8.70 -21.14
N ALA A 326 -9.53 8.80 -19.95
CA ALA A 326 -8.32 9.59 -19.72
C ALA A 326 -7.11 8.76 -19.26
N GLU A 327 -7.06 7.48 -19.64
CA GLU A 327 -6.00 6.56 -19.21
C GLU A 327 -4.61 6.97 -19.68
N ASP A 328 -4.48 7.53 -20.89
CA ASP A 328 -3.20 7.95 -21.46
C ASP A 328 -2.79 9.37 -21.03
N GLU A 329 -3.75 10.18 -20.57
CA GLU A 329 -3.54 11.56 -20.13
C GLU A 329 -3.62 11.74 -18.62
N ASN A 330 -4.04 10.69 -17.92
CA ASN A 330 -4.34 10.74 -16.49
C ASN A 330 -3.11 10.52 -15.60
N ALA A 331 -1.97 11.06 -15.99
CA ALA A 331 -0.82 11.07 -15.12
C ALA A 331 -1.09 11.98 -13.90
N CYS A 332 -0.74 11.49 -12.71
CA CYS A 332 -0.61 12.32 -11.54
C CYS A 332 0.71 13.10 -11.63
N GLU A 333 0.76 14.30 -11.04
CA GLU A 333 2.00 15.10 -11.02
C GLU A 333 3.19 14.41 -10.33
N PHE A 334 2.95 13.32 -9.61
CA PHE A 334 3.96 12.54 -8.90
C PHE A 334 4.36 11.26 -9.62
N ASP A 335 3.63 10.84 -10.65
CA ASP A 335 3.89 9.61 -11.36
C ASP A 335 4.93 9.78 -12.48
N TYR A 336 5.70 8.73 -12.71
CA TYR A 336 6.76 8.68 -13.72
C TYR A 336 6.22 8.52 -15.14
N ARG A 337 5.02 7.93 -15.28
CA ARG A 337 4.40 7.55 -16.55
C ARG A 337 2.90 7.75 -16.54
N PRO A 338 2.24 7.76 -17.71
CA PRO A 338 0.79 7.65 -17.82
C PRO A 338 0.24 6.40 -17.16
N LEU A 339 -1.02 6.45 -16.71
CA LEU A 339 -1.67 5.34 -16.02
C LEU A 339 -1.67 4.05 -16.84
N SER A 340 -1.96 4.12 -18.15
CA SER A 340 -1.96 2.95 -19.03
C SER A 340 -0.61 2.22 -19.05
N GLU A 341 0.51 2.95 -19.05
CA GLU A 341 1.85 2.36 -18.97
C GLU A 341 2.15 1.78 -17.60
N ILE A 342 1.72 2.45 -16.52
CA ILE A 342 1.88 1.94 -15.14
C ILE A 342 1.09 0.64 -14.97
N VAL A 343 -0.15 0.58 -15.45
CA VAL A 343 -0.96 -0.64 -15.38
C VAL A 343 -0.32 -1.77 -16.18
N SER A 344 0.17 -1.48 -17.39
CA SER A 344 0.83 -2.46 -18.26
C SER A 344 2.08 -3.04 -17.59
N GLU A 345 2.96 -2.20 -17.01
CA GLU A 345 4.19 -2.72 -16.37
C GLU A 345 3.88 -3.60 -15.15
N HIS A 346 2.81 -3.31 -14.41
CA HIS A 346 2.39 -4.15 -13.28
C HIS A 346 1.69 -5.43 -13.74
N MET A 347 0.91 -5.39 -14.83
CA MET A 347 0.36 -6.60 -15.44
C MET A 347 1.45 -7.55 -15.91
N ASP A 348 2.48 -7.02 -16.57
CA ASP A 348 3.65 -7.79 -17.01
C ASP A 348 4.38 -8.42 -15.81
N PHE A 349 4.58 -7.66 -14.73
CA PHE A 349 5.22 -8.14 -13.50
C PHE A 349 4.47 -9.32 -12.87
N PHE A 350 3.14 -9.33 -12.89
CA PHE A 350 2.32 -10.41 -12.35
C PHE A 350 2.00 -11.51 -13.36
N GLY A 351 2.50 -11.43 -14.60
CA GLY A 351 2.25 -12.41 -15.65
C GLY A 351 0.80 -12.42 -16.13
N LEU A 352 0.18 -11.24 -16.25
CA LEU A 352 -1.18 -11.09 -16.76
C LEU A 352 -1.16 -10.82 -18.26
N GLU A 353 -1.96 -11.57 -19.01
CA GLU A 353 -2.13 -11.40 -20.46
C GLU A 353 -3.53 -10.82 -20.75
N GLU A 354 -3.60 -9.74 -21.50
CA GLU A 354 -4.89 -9.12 -21.83
C GLU A 354 -5.79 -10.04 -22.65
N SER A 355 -7.02 -10.25 -22.19
CA SER A 355 -8.02 -11.09 -22.87
C SER A 355 -9.44 -10.73 -22.50
N ALA A 356 -10.27 -10.38 -23.47
CA ALA A 356 -11.66 -9.98 -23.27
C ALA A 356 -12.57 -11.08 -22.68
N SER A 357 -12.13 -12.35 -22.66
CA SER A 357 -12.91 -13.47 -22.12
C SER A 357 -12.35 -14.01 -20.80
N ALA A 358 -11.45 -13.26 -20.16
CA ALA A 358 -10.83 -13.69 -18.93
C ALA A 358 -11.80 -13.66 -17.74
N GLN A 359 -11.60 -14.57 -16.79
CA GLN A 359 -12.34 -14.62 -15.53
C GLN A 359 -11.83 -13.60 -14.51
N LEU A 360 -10.58 -13.16 -14.63
CA LEU A 360 -10.04 -12.05 -13.86
C LEU A 360 -10.34 -10.75 -14.61
N LYS A 361 -11.05 -9.83 -13.97
CA LYS A 361 -11.40 -8.51 -14.51
C LYS A 361 -10.63 -7.43 -13.77
N ILE A 362 -10.09 -6.48 -14.50
CA ILE A 362 -9.40 -5.30 -13.99
C ILE A 362 -10.15 -4.08 -14.52
N TYR A 363 -10.90 -3.41 -13.65
CA TYR A 363 -11.70 -2.24 -14.01
C TYR A 363 -11.11 -0.99 -13.38
N VAL A 364 -10.86 0.02 -14.21
CA VAL A 364 -10.16 1.24 -13.84
C VAL A 364 -11.04 2.44 -14.12
N LEU A 365 -11.43 3.17 -13.08
CA LEU A 365 -12.12 4.46 -13.22
C LEU A 365 -11.06 5.55 -13.33
N THR A 366 -10.92 6.16 -14.51
CA THR A 366 -10.03 7.32 -14.74
C THR A 366 -10.75 8.63 -14.49
N LYS A 367 -10.06 9.76 -14.52
CA LYS A 367 -10.72 11.06 -14.60
C LYS A 367 -11.64 11.08 -15.83
N PRO A 368 -12.78 11.81 -15.77
CA PRO A 368 -13.63 11.92 -16.95
C PRO A 368 -12.97 12.79 -18.01
N GLU A 369 -12.76 12.27 -19.21
CA GLU A 369 -12.35 13.06 -20.39
C GLU A 369 -13.35 14.19 -20.65
N ASP A 370 -14.65 13.88 -20.51
CA ASP A 370 -15.74 14.83 -20.56
C ASP A 370 -16.47 14.90 -19.21
N PRO A 371 -16.29 15.99 -18.43
CA PRO A 371 -16.95 16.15 -17.12
C PRO A 371 -18.49 16.09 -17.19
N GLU A 372 -19.12 16.45 -18.33
CA GLU A 372 -20.58 16.36 -18.48
C GLU A 372 -21.07 14.90 -18.56
N ARG A 373 -20.20 13.96 -18.90
CA ARG A 373 -20.46 12.52 -18.95
C ARG A 373 -20.08 11.77 -17.68
N ALA A 374 -19.64 12.45 -16.63
CA ALA A 374 -19.16 11.80 -15.40
C ALA A 374 -20.15 10.76 -14.84
N GLN A 375 -21.47 11.08 -14.79
CA GLN A 375 -22.49 10.12 -14.37
C GLN A 375 -22.54 8.88 -15.29
N THR A 376 -22.44 9.09 -16.61
CA THR A 376 -22.46 8.00 -17.59
C THR A 376 -21.29 7.03 -17.38
N TYR A 377 -20.07 7.54 -17.17
CA TYR A 377 -18.91 6.68 -16.90
C TYR A 377 -19.05 5.88 -15.60
N CYS A 378 -19.63 6.49 -14.55
CA CYS A 378 -19.96 5.75 -13.34
C CYS A 378 -20.99 4.66 -13.58
N ASP A 379 -22.08 4.96 -14.31
CA ASP A 379 -23.14 3.99 -14.61
C ASP A 379 -22.60 2.81 -15.45
N GLU A 380 -21.80 3.11 -16.49
CA GLU A 380 -21.14 2.08 -17.31
C GLU A 380 -20.21 1.16 -16.49
N LEU A 381 -19.44 1.73 -15.53
CA LEU A 381 -18.61 0.96 -14.61
C LEU A 381 -19.48 0.08 -13.70
N ILE A 382 -20.51 0.65 -13.09
CA ILE A 382 -21.39 -0.09 -12.17
C ILE A 382 -22.12 -1.24 -12.87
N ASP A 383 -22.58 -1.01 -14.10
CA ASP A 383 -23.21 -2.07 -14.91
C ASP A 383 -22.19 -3.19 -15.21
N ALA A 384 -20.98 -2.86 -15.64
CA ALA A 384 -19.93 -3.84 -15.89
C ALA A 384 -19.53 -4.62 -14.63
N LEU A 385 -19.44 -3.95 -13.47
CA LEU A 385 -19.19 -4.60 -12.18
C LEU A 385 -20.29 -5.62 -11.86
N ASN A 386 -21.55 -5.22 -11.97
CA ASN A 386 -22.68 -6.07 -11.63
C ASN A 386 -22.77 -7.28 -12.57
N ASP A 387 -22.54 -7.10 -13.86
CA ASP A 387 -22.52 -8.20 -14.83
C ASP A 387 -21.43 -9.20 -14.45
N SER A 388 -20.19 -8.75 -14.26
CA SER A 388 -19.08 -9.64 -13.91
C SER A 388 -19.24 -10.34 -12.55
N LEU A 389 -19.71 -9.61 -11.52
CA LEU A 389 -19.96 -10.20 -10.20
C LEU A 389 -21.12 -11.22 -10.24
N SER A 390 -22.10 -11.01 -11.13
CA SER A 390 -23.22 -11.95 -11.34
C SER A 390 -22.78 -13.19 -12.08
N ASP A 391 -21.85 -13.05 -13.04
CA ASP A 391 -21.25 -14.16 -13.79
C ASP A 391 -20.25 -14.95 -12.95
N GLY A 392 -19.87 -14.40 -11.79
CA GLY A 392 -18.94 -15.03 -10.84
C GLY A 392 -17.49 -14.79 -11.18
N ASP A 393 -17.19 -13.73 -11.90
CA ASP A 393 -15.84 -13.32 -12.19
C ASP A 393 -15.15 -12.69 -10.96
N ALA A 394 -13.84 -12.78 -10.92
CA ALA A 394 -13.01 -12.09 -9.95
C ALA A 394 -12.73 -10.67 -10.43
N VAL A 395 -13.13 -9.66 -9.68
CA VAL A 395 -13.00 -8.26 -10.10
C VAL A 395 -12.05 -7.51 -9.20
N ILE A 396 -11.03 -6.89 -9.81
CA ILE A 396 -10.16 -5.87 -9.21
C ILE A 396 -10.70 -4.50 -9.66
N LEU A 397 -11.00 -3.62 -8.72
CA LEU A 397 -11.48 -2.28 -9.00
C LEU A 397 -10.44 -1.24 -8.58
N MET A 398 -10.05 -0.37 -9.50
CA MET A 398 -9.14 0.76 -9.28
C MET A 398 -9.86 2.09 -9.50
N ASP A 399 -9.89 2.96 -8.47
CA ASP A 399 -10.34 4.35 -8.60
C ASP A 399 -9.16 5.30 -8.80
N ALA A 400 -8.74 5.47 -10.05
CA ALA A 400 -7.68 6.38 -10.48
C ALA A 400 -8.19 7.81 -10.77
N SER A 401 -9.41 8.12 -10.37
CA SER A 401 -10.05 9.40 -10.70
C SER A 401 -9.57 10.58 -9.85
N ASN A 402 -8.87 10.32 -8.75
CA ASN A 402 -8.43 11.35 -7.79
C ASN A 402 -9.57 12.28 -7.33
N GLY A 403 -10.76 11.72 -7.10
CA GLY A 403 -11.92 12.45 -6.63
C GLY A 403 -12.66 13.27 -7.69
N ALA A 404 -12.33 13.12 -8.97
CA ALA A 404 -12.96 13.89 -10.06
C ALA A 404 -14.48 13.67 -10.15
N TYR A 405 -14.99 12.57 -9.62
CA TYR A 405 -16.43 12.25 -9.58
C TYR A 405 -17.12 12.68 -8.28
N GLY A 406 -16.38 13.18 -7.28
CA GLY A 406 -16.93 13.53 -5.97
C GLY A 406 -17.78 12.40 -5.35
N ASP A 407 -18.96 12.76 -4.82
CA ASP A 407 -19.90 11.79 -4.22
C ASP A 407 -20.59 10.86 -5.24
N THR A 408 -20.53 11.19 -6.55
CA THR A 408 -21.23 10.42 -7.59
C THR A 408 -20.75 8.97 -7.61
N PHE A 409 -19.44 8.75 -7.68
CA PHE A 409 -18.88 7.41 -7.69
C PHE A 409 -19.16 6.65 -6.39
N ARG A 410 -18.92 7.27 -5.22
CA ARG A 410 -19.21 6.65 -3.93
C ARG A 410 -20.69 6.21 -3.83
N THR A 411 -21.60 7.09 -4.22
CA THR A 411 -23.04 6.82 -4.16
C THR A 411 -23.42 5.69 -5.11
N ALA A 412 -22.88 5.69 -6.33
CA ALA A 412 -23.13 4.63 -7.31
C ALA A 412 -22.58 3.28 -6.82
N LEU A 413 -21.35 3.22 -6.32
CA LEU A 413 -20.74 2.00 -5.81
C LEU A 413 -21.51 1.44 -4.61
N VAL A 414 -21.74 2.26 -3.57
CA VAL A 414 -22.40 1.82 -2.33
C VAL A 414 -23.84 1.39 -2.56
N ASN A 415 -24.58 2.06 -3.43
CA ASN A 415 -25.99 1.75 -3.66
C ASN A 415 -26.22 0.77 -4.82
N GLY A 416 -25.31 0.68 -5.77
CA GLY A 416 -25.48 -0.02 -7.03
C GLY A 416 -24.82 -1.39 -7.11
N THR A 417 -23.88 -1.75 -6.22
CA THR A 417 -23.11 -2.99 -6.37
C THR A 417 -23.01 -3.81 -5.08
N GLU A 418 -22.67 -5.10 -5.25
CA GLU A 418 -22.24 -5.99 -4.17
C GLU A 418 -20.69 -5.96 -4.03
N PHE A 419 -20.13 -4.78 -3.80
CA PHE A 419 -18.69 -4.55 -3.78
C PHE A 419 -17.92 -5.38 -2.72
N GLY A 420 -18.57 -5.97 -1.75
CA GLY A 420 -17.97 -6.97 -0.85
C GLY A 420 -17.49 -8.24 -1.54
N LYS A 421 -17.88 -8.46 -2.81
CA LYS A 421 -17.41 -9.59 -3.64
C LYS A 421 -16.14 -9.26 -4.46
N LEU A 422 -15.64 -8.03 -4.41
CA LEU A 422 -14.39 -7.66 -5.08
C LEU A 422 -13.22 -8.47 -4.51
N VAL A 423 -12.30 -8.90 -5.36
CA VAL A 423 -11.05 -9.52 -4.91
C VAL A 423 -10.02 -8.48 -4.46
N ALA A 424 -10.13 -7.25 -4.97
CA ALA A 424 -9.39 -6.10 -4.46
C ALA A 424 -10.05 -4.78 -4.87
N TYR A 425 -9.75 -3.74 -4.09
CA TYR A 425 -10.04 -2.34 -4.39
C TYR A 425 -8.83 -1.49 -4.00
N ALA A 426 -8.53 -0.46 -4.76
CA ALA A 426 -7.69 0.66 -4.32
C ALA A 426 -8.15 1.96 -5.00
N GLY A 427 -7.96 3.10 -4.32
CA GLY A 427 -8.33 4.41 -4.85
C GLY A 427 -7.59 5.55 -4.16
N GLN A 428 -7.61 6.74 -4.79
CA GLN A 428 -7.15 8.00 -4.20
C GLN A 428 -5.69 8.01 -3.67
N LEU A 429 -4.83 7.25 -4.32
CA LEU A 429 -3.38 7.28 -4.15
C LEU A 429 -2.72 7.86 -5.40
N ASP A 430 -1.40 8.01 -5.39
CA ASP A 430 -0.63 8.17 -6.62
C ASP A 430 -0.90 6.96 -7.51
N LEU A 431 -0.99 7.16 -8.82
CA LEU A 431 -1.48 6.14 -9.74
C LEU A 431 -0.65 4.84 -9.70
N ALA A 432 0.67 4.97 -9.48
CA ALA A 432 1.55 3.84 -9.30
C ALA A 432 1.23 3.05 -8.02
N ASN A 433 1.12 3.73 -6.88
CA ASN A 433 0.79 3.11 -5.60
C ASN A 433 -0.60 2.47 -5.60
N LEU A 434 -1.58 3.12 -6.24
CA LEU A 434 -2.92 2.57 -6.46
C LEU A 434 -2.85 1.26 -7.26
N THR A 435 -2.11 1.27 -8.38
CA THR A 435 -2.02 0.12 -9.29
C THR A 435 -1.36 -1.07 -8.62
N GLY A 436 -0.21 -0.85 -7.97
CA GLY A 436 0.51 -1.94 -7.31
C GLY A 436 -0.24 -2.50 -6.09
N THR A 437 -0.96 -1.65 -5.34
CA THR A 437 -1.84 -2.12 -4.24
C THR A 437 -2.98 -2.97 -4.76
N ALA A 438 -3.72 -2.49 -5.77
CA ALA A 438 -4.88 -3.20 -6.31
C ALA A 438 -4.48 -4.51 -7.00
N LEU A 439 -3.48 -4.46 -7.90
CA LEU A 439 -3.05 -5.65 -8.63
C LEU A 439 -2.32 -6.63 -7.71
N GLY A 440 -1.44 -6.16 -6.80
CA GLY A 440 -0.76 -7.02 -5.85
C GLY A 440 -1.77 -7.82 -5.01
N HIS A 441 -2.68 -7.13 -4.32
CA HIS A 441 -3.71 -7.80 -3.52
C HIS A 441 -4.63 -8.67 -4.39
N GLY A 442 -5.14 -8.13 -5.52
CA GLY A 442 -6.15 -8.80 -6.33
C GLY A 442 -5.64 -10.04 -7.05
N VAL A 443 -4.44 -10.01 -7.62
CA VAL A 443 -3.85 -11.16 -8.31
C VAL A 443 -3.49 -12.26 -7.33
N ALA A 444 -2.89 -11.91 -6.18
CA ALA A 444 -2.58 -12.89 -5.14
C ALA A 444 -3.87 -13.55 -4.59
N ARG A 445 -4.91 -12.75 -4.31
CA ARG A 445 -6.20 -13.28 -3.87
C ARG A 445 -6.87 -14.16 -4.93
N TYR A 446 -6.81 -13.77 -6.20
CA TYR A 446 -7.32 -14.61 -7.30
C TYR A 446 -6.59 -15.95 -7.38
N ALA A 447 -5.24 -15.94 -7.32
CA ALA A 447 -4.44 -17.15 -7.29
C ALA A 447 -4.78 -18.03 -6.08
N TYR A 448 -4.94 -17.43 -4.90
CA TYR A 448 -5.34 -18.13 -3.67
C TYR A 448 -6.69 -18.84 -3.84
N LEU A 449 -7.70 -18.14 -4.37
CA LEU A 449 -9.02 -18.72 -4.62
C LEU A 449 -9.00 -19.86 -5.65
N LYS A 450 -8.12 -19.77 -6.65
CA LYS A 450 -7.93 -20.84 -7.67
C LYS A 450 -7.28 -22.10 -7.09
N ASN A 451 -6.49 -21.98 -6.02
CA ASN A 451 -5.89 -23.12 -5.33
C ASN A 451 -6.87 -23.91 -4.45
N GLY A 452 -8.03 -23.36 -4.15
CA GLY A 452 -9.23 -24.12 -3.87
C GLY A 452 -9.64 -24.34 -2.42
N GLU A 453 -8.88 -23.94 -1.41
CA GLU A 453 -9.27 -24.10 0.01
C GLU A 453 -9.11 -22.77 0.76
N CYS A 454 -10.23 -22.13 1.09
CA CYS A 454 -10.24 -20.93 1.92
C CYS A 454 -10.24 -21.31 3.40
N SER A 455 -9.34 -20.74 4.17
CA SER A 455 -9.30 -20.87 5.64
C SER A 455 -10.16 -19.79 6.32
N GLU A 456 -10.45 -19.97 7.62
CA GLU A 456 -11.05 -18.89 8.41
C GLU A 456 -10.16 -17.63 8.46
N LEU A 457 -8.84 -17.82 8.52
CA LEU A 457 -7.89 -16.72 8.55
C LEU A 457 -7.88 -15.95 7.24
N SER A 458 -7.84 -16.65 6.10
CA SER A 458 -7.80 -16.00 4.79
C SER A 458 -9.06 -15.18 4.51
N GLU A 459 -10.23 -15.68 4.89
CA GLU A 459 -11.48 -14.94 4.73
C GLU A 459 -11.54 -13.72 5.67
N TYR A 460 -11.07 -13.88 6.91
CA TYR A 460 -10.92 -12.76 7.85
C TYR A 460 -9.98 -11.68 7.30
N GLY A 461 -8.79 -12.08 6.86
CA GLY A 461 -7.78 -11.18 6.30
C GLY A 461 -8.29 -10.43 5.07
N HIS A 462 -8.95 -11.14 4.15
CA HIS A 462 -9.55 -10.51 2.98
C HIS A 462 -10.64 -9.49 3.34
N MET A 463 -11.53 -9.83 4.28
CA MET A 463 -12.57 -8.92 4.77
C MET A 463 -11.96 -7.66 5.40
N CYS A 464 -10.95 -7.82 6.24
CA CYS A 464 -10.24 -6.69 6.85
C CYS A 464 -9.53 -5.83 5.79
N SER A 465 -8.83 -6.46 4.84
CA SER A 465 -8.12 -5.77 3.77
C SER A 465 -9.07 -4.94 2.90
N LEU A 466 -10.21 -5.52 2.51
CA LEU A 466 -11.20 -4.81 1.68
C LEU A 466 -11.88 -3.67 2.47
N ALA A 467 -12.25 -3.91 3.73
CA ALA A 467 -12.83 -2.88 4.59
C ALA A 467 -11.85 -1.71 4.83
N ASP A 468 -10.58 -2.02 5.05
CA ASP A 468 -9.53 -1.03 5.29
C ASP A 468 -9.39 -0.06 4.11
N VAL A 469 -9.17 -0.59 2.91
CA VAL A 469 -8.97 0.24 1.71
C VAL A 469 -10.23 1.02 1.34
N LEU A 470 -11.43 0.42 1.44
CA LEU A 470 -12.69 1.09 1.14
C LEU A 470 -12.97 2.26 2.11
N VAL A 471 -12.72 2.06 3.41
CA VAL A 471 -12.90 3.13 4.42
C VAL A 471 -11.87 4.24 4.24
N LYS A 472 -10.60 3.91 4.02
CA LYS A 472 -9.54 4.89 3.81
C LYS A 472 -9.76 5.69 2.54
N ASP A 473 -10.06 5.02 1.44
CA ASP A 473 -10.12 5.68 0.14
C ASP A 473 -11.48 6.36 -0.10
N ILE A 474 -12.58 5.63 0.07
CA ILE A 474 -13.91 6.17 -0.24
C ILE A 474 -14.41 7.12 0.86
N CYS A 475 -14.31 6.73 2.13
CA CYS A 475 -14.86 7.56 3.19
C CYS A 475 -13.91 8.68 3.59
N TYR A 476 -12.62 8.39 3.75
CA TYR A 476 -11.69 9.40 4.24
C TYR A 476 -11.12 10.27 3.12
N ARG A 477 -10.33 9.71 2.20
CA ARG A 477 -9.59 10.48 1.19
C ARG A 477 -10.51 11.26 0.26
N ASN A 478 -11.59 10.62 -0.19
CA ASN A 478 -12.55 11.26 -1.10
C ASN A 478 -13.50 12.25 -0.42
N ASN A 479 -13.81 12.06 0.85
CA ASN A 479 -14.89 12.80 1.50
C ASN A 479 -14.45 13.56 2.75
N ALA A 480 -13.88 12.87 3.75
CA ALA A 480 -13.65 13.49 5.06
C ALA A 480 -12.36 14.32 5.13
N ARG A 481 -11.32 13.97 4.37
CA ARG A 481 -9.96 14.56 4.49
C ARG A 481 -9.95 16.07 4.28
N ALA A 482 -10.60 16.57 3.23
CA ALA A 482 -10.63 18.00 2.93
C ALA A 482 -11.30 18.80 4.05
N SER A 483 -12.44 18.29 4.56
CA SER A 483 -13.18 18.90 5.65
C SER A 483 -12.40 18.90 6.96
N LEU A 484 -11.71 17.79 7.27
CA LEU A 484 -10.85 17.69 8.44
C LEU A 484 -9.67 18.67 8.34
N SER A 485 -9.02 18.75 7.20
CA SER A 485 -7.89 19.66 6.98
C SER A 485 -8.32 21.13 7.12
N GLU A 486 -9.50 21.47 6.61
CA GLU A 486 -10.06 22.81 6.77
C GLU A 486 -10.40 23.11 8.24
N TYR A 487 -11.03 22.18 8.95
CA TYR A 487 -11.30 22.32 10.40
C TYR A 487 -10.01 22.55 11.19
N ILE A 488 -8.95 21.78 10.91
CA ILE A 488 -7.65 21.95 11.57
C ILE A 488 -7.09 23.35 11.34
N ARG A 489 -7.17 23.88 10.11
CA ARG A 489 -6.68 25.23 9.80
C ARG A 489 -7.51 26.33 10.44
N THR A 490 -8.83 26.24 10.36
CA THR A 490 -9.73 27.35 10.73
C THR A 490 -10.11 27.33 12.21
N GLU A 491 -10.50 26.18 12.75
CA GLU A 491 -11.00 26.06 14.12
C GLU A 491 -9.90 25.79 15.14
N LEU A 492 -8.88 25.00 14.75
CA LEU A 492 -7.77 24.67 15.62
C LEU A 492 -6.54 25.57 15.41
N SER A 493 -6.55 26.43 14.37
CA SER A 493 -5.38 27.24 13.97
C SER A 493 -4.11 26.38 13.79
N GLY A 494 -4.29 25.16 13.34
CA GLY A 494 -3.26 24.15 13.22
C GLY A 494 -2.74 23.95 11.80
N ASN A 495 -1.66 23.20 11.68
CA ASN A 495 -1.16 22.72 10.38
C ASN A 495 -1.62 21.26 10.17
N PRO A 496 -2.48 20.96 9.17
CA PRO A 496 -2.93 19.60 8.89
C PRO A 496 -1.81 18.65 8.47
N ASP A 497 -0.67 19.17 7.99
CA ASP A 497 0.48 18.38 7.60
C ASP A 497 1.46 18.09 8.76
N ASN A 498 1.33 18.81 9.88
CA ASN A 498 2.04 18.54 11.12
C ASN A 498 1.37 19.24 12.31
N LEU A 499 0.42 18.56 12.95
CA LEU A 499 -0.28 19.07 14.14
C LEU A 499 0.69 19.41 15.28
N TRP A 500 1.76 18.64 15.41
CA TRP A 500 2.74 18.80 16.48
C TRP A 500 3.49 20.14 16.36
N ALA A 501 3.90 20.52 15.15
CA ALA A 501 4.64 21.75 14.90
C ALA A 501 3.85 23.02 15.32
N THR A 502 2.54 22.96 15.35
CA THR A 502 1.65 24.08 15.74
C THR A 502 1.06 23.90 17.13
N ASN A 503 1.51 22.92 17.91
CA ASN A 503 0.94 22.57 19.23
C ASN A 503 -0.59 22.34 19.17
N THR A 504 -1.09 21.87 18.05
CA THR A 504 -2.52 21.56 17.88
C THR A 504 -2.84 20.26 18.60
N SER A 505 -3.96 20.26 19.35
CA SER A 505 -4.41 19.05 20.06
C SER A 505 -4.76 17.94 19.09
N PRO A 506 -4.05 16.79 19.09
CA PRO A 506 -4.44 15.63 18.29
C PRO A 506 -5.83 15.10 18.67
N ASP A 507 -6.21 15.20 19.96
CA ASP A 507 -7.51 14.73 20.44
C ASP A 507 -8.66 15.53 19.83
N ALA A 508 -8.49 16.86 19.67
CA ALA A 508 -9.49 17.71 19.04
C ALA A 508 -9.64 17.38 17.53
N ALA A 509 -8.52 17.16 16.84
CA ALA A 509 -8.53 16.73 15.45
C ALA A 509 -9.15 15.33 15.29
N ASN A 510 -8.81 14.38 16.16
CA ASN A 510 -9.40 13.04 16.17
C ASN A 510 -10.90 13.05 16.48
N ALA A 511 -11.37 13.93 17.37
CA ALA A 511 -12.81 14.07 17.65
C ALA A 511 -13.60 14.52 16.41
N GLU A 512 -13.06 15.47 15.66
CA GLU A 512 -13.67 15.88 14.38
C GLU A 512 -13.57 14.79 13.33
N LEU A 513 -12.44 14.06 13.23
CA LEU A 513 -12.31 12.90 12.38
C LEU A 513 -13.40 11.86 12.66
N CYS A 514 -13.60 11.48 13.92
CA CYS A 514 -14.67 10.55 14.31
C CYS A 514 -16.04 11.07 13.86
N ARG A 515 -16.35 12.35 14.11
CA ARG A 515 -17.63 12.95 13.71
C ARG A 515 -17.86 12.88 12.19
N LEU A 516 -16.84 13.12 11.38
CA LEU A 516 -16.93 13.05 9.92
C LEU A 516 -17.13 11.60 9.46
N MET A 517 -16.35 10.67 10.02
CA MET A 517 -16.41 9.26 9.63
C MET A 517 -17.70 8.58 10.09
N ASP A 518 -18.29 8.95 11.23
CA ASP A 518 -19.57 8.46 11.71
C ASP A 518 -20.72 8.73 10.73
N GLY A 519 -20.60 9.77 9.90
CA GLY A 519 -21.57 10.08 8.85
C GLY A 519 -21.43 9.24 7.57
N LEU A 520 -20.28 8.63 7.34
CA LEU A 520 -19.92 7.97 6.07
C LEU A 520 -19.78 6.45 6.19
N VAL A 521 -19.05 6.01 7.21
CA VAL A 521 -18.64 4.60 7.37
C VAL A 521 -19.81 3.64 7.60
N PRO A 522 -20.83 3.94 8.42
CA PRO A 522 -21.93 2.99 8.65
C PRO A 522 -22.66 2.55 7.40
N GLN A 523 -22.86 3.44 6.43
CA GLN A 523 -23.51 3.12 5.16
C GLN A 523 -22.68 2.15 4.32
N LEU A 524 -21.36 2.35 4.27
CA LEU A 524 -20.42 1.46 3.60
C LEU A 524 -20.40 0.08 4.27
N LEU A 525 -20.24 0.05 5.59
CA LEU A 525 -20.15 -1.21 6.34
C LEU A 525 -21.45 -2.01 6.31
N GLU A 526 -22.63 -1.35 6.29
CA GLU A 526 -23.91 -2.04 6.16
C GLU A 526 -23.97 -2.86 4.85
N LYS A 527 -23.39 -2.35 3.78
CA LYS A 527 -23.30 -3.06 2.50
C LYS A 527 -22.28 -4.20 2.53
N LEU A 528 -21.12 -3.97 3.14
CA LEU A 528 -20.13 -5.03 3.37
C LEU A 528 -20.71 -6.19 4.18
N GLN A 529 -21.51 -5.92 5.21
CA GLN A 529 -22.15 -6.94 6.04
C GLN A 529 -23.16 -7.81 5.26
N ARG A 530 -23.73 -7.30 4.19
CA ARG A 530 -24.68 -8.02 3.33
C ARG A 530 -24.00 -8.80 2.21
N CYS A 531 -22.77 -8.47 1.90
CA CYS A 531 -21.98 -9.16 0.90
C CYS A 531 -21.33 -10.39 1.55
N ASN A 532 -21.59 -11.55 1.00
CA ASN A 532 -20.80 -12.72 1.32
C ASN A 532 -19.44 -12.54 0.66
N PHE A 533 -18.38 -12.38 1.40
CA PHE A 533 -17.00 -12.25 0.92
C PHE A 533 -16.51 -13.50 0.15
N ILE A 534 -17.37 -14.10 -0.63
CA ILE A 534 -17.16 -15.36 -1.30
C ILE A 534 -17.10 -15.08 -2.78
N SER A 535 -15.95 -15.39 -3.36
CA SER A 535 -15.85 -15.52 -4.80
C SER A 535 -16.50 -16.85 -5.23
N SER A 536 -17.25 -16.81 -6.32
CA SER A 536 -17.74 -18.04 -6.96
C SER A 536 -16.63 -18.95 -7.48
N LEU A 537 -15.39 -18.50 -7.45
CA LEU A 537 -14.19 -19.29 -7.77
C LEU A 537 -13.82 -20.25 -6.64
N ALA A 538 -14.20 -19.96 -5.40
CA ALA A 538 -13.92 -20.83 -4.28
C ALA A 538 -14.95 -21.95 -4.20
N PRO A 539 -14.56 -23.20 -4.01
CA PRO A 539 -15.49 -24.30 -3.76
C PRO A 539 -16.20 -24.19 -2.41
N TYR A 540 -15.89 -23.18 -1.64
CA TYR A 540 -16.28 -22.96 -0.27
C TYR A 540 -17.26 -21.78 -0.19
N SER A 541 -18.40 -21.99 0.35
CA SER A 541 -19.51 -21.05 0.18
C SER A 541 -19.92 -20.24 1.40
N GLU A 542 -19.31 -20.45 2.58
CA GLU A 542 -19.75 -19.74 3.79
C GLU A 542 -18.55 -19.36 4.67
N SER A 543 -18.15 -18.10 4.65
CA SER A 543 -17.01 -17.62 5.46
C SER A 543 -17.27 -17.69 6.97
N GLY A 544 -18.48 -17.82 7.42
CA GLY A 544 -18.82 -17.74 8.83
C GLY A 544 -18.57 -16.37 9.49
N TRP A 545 -18.09 -15.39 8.71
CA TRP A 545 -17.87 -14.01 9.14
C TRP A 545 -19.01 -13.12 8.68
N GLY A 546 -19.40 -12.18 9.51
CA GLY A 546 -20.45 -11.22 9.19
C GLY A 546 -20.43 -10.05 10.15
N GLY A 547 -20.44 -8.87 9.62
CA GLY A 547 -20.37 -7.63 10.39
C GLY A 547 -18.95 -7.14 10.61
N VAL A 548 -18.72 -5.93 10.11
CA VAL A 548 -17.48 -5.18 10.27
C VAL A 548 -17.78 -3.92 11.06
N ALA A 549 -16.95 -3.62 12.05
CA ALA A 549 -17.00 -2.38 12.81
C ALA A 549 -15.63 -1.71 12.80
N ILE A 550 -15.63 -0.39 12.68
CA ILE A 550 -14.43 0.43 12.73
C ILE A 550 -14.42 1.20 14.06
N LYS A 551 -13.26 1.23 14.70
CA LYS A 551 -13.06 1.92 15.98
C LYS A 551 -11.71 2.62 16.02
N GLU A 552 -11.55 3.51 16.97
CA GLU A 552 -10.27 4.12 17.36
C GLU A 552 -9.54 4.82 16.20
N TYR A 553 -10.23 5.69 15.48
CA TYR A 553 -9.59 6.51 14.45
C TYR A 553 -8.42 7.31 15.00
N ARG A 554 -7.31 7.34 14.24
CA ARG A 554 -6.07 8.05 14.57
C ARG A 554 -5.51 8.73 13.32
N LEU A 555 -4.70 9.77 13.55
CA LEU A 555 -3.90 10.45 12.52
C LEU A 555 -2.43 10.03 12.68
N PRO A 556 -1.94 9.08 11.84
CA PRO A 556 -0.53 8.70 11.83
C PRO A 556 0.37 9.93 11.61
N TRP A 557 1.54 9.93 12.25
CA TRP A 557 2.50 11.03 12.20
C TRP A 557 1.92 12.41 12.55
N TYR A 558 0.77 12.44 13.26
CA TYR A 558 0.02 13.66 13.57
C TYR A 558 -0.29 14.50 12.30
N ARG A 559 -0.70 13.83 11.23
CA ARG A 559 -1.01 14.42 9.91
C ARG A 559 -2.40 13.99 9.45
N SER A 560 -3.09 14.90 8.75
CA SER A 560 -4.36 14.56 8.09
C SER A 560 -4.20 13.88 6.72
N PHE A 561 -3.00 13.45 6.38
CA PHE A 561 -2.71 12.83 5.08
C PHE A 561 -3.42 11.47 4.92
N GLU A 562 -3.37 10.65 5.95
CA GLU A 562 -4.02 9.34 6.03
C GLU A 562 -4.55 9.06 7.44
N ILE A 563 -5.33 7.99 7.59
CA ILE A 563 -5.89 7.56 8.88
C ILE A 563 -5.51 6.12 9.18
N SER A 564 -5.48 5.81 10.46
CA SER A 564 -5.43 4.46 11.03
C SER A 564 -6.68 4.21 11.88
N PHE A 565 -7.09 2.98 11.99
CA PHE A 565 -8.22 2.57 12.82
C PHE A 565 -8.17 1.07 13.12
N ALA A 566 -8.87 0.63 14.15
CA ALA A 566 -9.05 -0.77 14.46
C ALA A 566 -10.25 -1.34 13.68
N ILE A 567 -10.08 -2.49 13.05
CA ILE A 567 -11.15 -3.26 12.40
C ILE A 567 -11.55 -4.41 13.32
N GLU A 568 -12.85 -4.49 13.64
CA GLU A 568 -13.42 -5.62 14.34
C GLU A 568 -14.38 -6.36 13.41
N VAL A 569 -14.18 -7.66 13.27
CA VAL A 569 -15.05 -8.53 12.46
C VAL A 569 -15.76 -9.51 13.39
N GLY A 570 -17.09 -9.52 13.33
CA GLY A 570 -17.90 -10.47 14.07
C GLY A 570 -18.08 -11.79 13.33
N LYS A 571 -18.30 -12.90 14.05
CA LYS A 571 -18.76 -14.14 13.42
C LYS A 571 -20.23 -14.02 13.07
N ALA A 572 -20.61 -14.41 11.85
CA ALA A 572 -21.99 -14.56 11.46
C ALA A 572 -22.66 -15.55 12.43
N MET A 573 -23.81 -15.18 13.00
CA MET A 573 -24.60 -16.15 13.75
C MET A 573 -25.00 -17.24 12.76
N GLN A 574 -24.52 -18.46 12.98
CA GLN A 574 -25.02 -19.64 12.26
C GLN A 574 -26.54 -19.58 12.33
N PRO A 575 -27.26 -19.63 11.19
CA PRO A 575 -28.72 -19.69 11.25
C PRO A 575 -29.07 -20.89 12.13
N HIS A 576 -29.67 -20.64 13.28
CA HIS A 576 -30.17 -21.70 14.13
C HIS A 576 -31.00 -22.61 13.20
N LYS A 577 -30.61 -23.87 13.05
CA LYS A 577 -31.45 -24.87 12.43
C LYS A 577 -32.79 -24.76 13.13
N SER A 578 -33.75 -24.07 12.50
CA SER A 578 -35.03 -23.82 13.10
C SER A 578 -35.65 -25.16 13.40
N LEU A 579 -36.22 -25.33 14.59
CA LEU A 579 -37.02 -26.49 14.97
C LEU A 579 -38.17 -26.85 13.97
N LEU A 580 -38.31 -26.08 12.90
CA LEU A 580 -39.36 -26.18 11.89
C LEU A 580 -38.88 -26.65 10.50
N GLY A 581 -37.60 -27.01 10.31
CA GLY A 581 -37.12 -27.63 9.06
C GLY A 581 -37.29 -26.79 7.78
N ILE A 582 -37.42 -25.47 7.91
CA ILE A 582 -37.52 -24.56 6.76
C ILE A 582 -36.12 -24.12 6.37
N TYR A 583 -35.60 -24.65 5.30
CA TYR A 583 -34.38 -24.21 4.63
C TYR A 583 -34.71 -22.98 3.79
N TYR A 584 -34.16 -21.83 4.10
CA TYR A 584 -34.03 -20.75 3.13
C TYR A 584 -32.81 -21.05 2.25
N LYS A 585 -33.06 -21.21 0.95
CA LYS A 585 -32.00 -21.24 -0.06
C LYS A 585 -31.51 -19.84 -0.30
#